data_e1c4a59d280433c4bcebe12ea42133ef
#
_entry.id   e1c4a59d280433c4bcebe12ea42133ef
#
_cell.length_a   1.000
_cell.length_b   1.000
_cell.length_c   1.000
_cell.angle_alpha   90.00
_cell.angle_beta   90.00
_cell.angle_gamma   90.00
#
_symmetry.space_group_name_H-M   'P 1'
#
loop_
_entity.id
_entity.type
_entity.pdbx_description
1 polymer ?
#
loop_
_entity_poly.entity_id
_entity_poly.type
_entity_poly.pdbx_seq_one_letter_code
_entity_poly.pdbx_strand_id
1 'polypeptide(L)'
;MKIGILTHQYINNYGAFLQAWALREAIAELFPNDEVQIIDYVNLKHFIINAGGWFRFYKNRESFKDWMEKIKLPRTFAKARNQEMILSKRCFNAKQINALDFDCIIVGSDEVWNYKDTKGNAALKFGEGLTCKNLIAYAPSVGKTAADECVPEYVIRGIKKFKKISARDDLTEQLVCNITGTAPERVLDPTFLAEFPRAELAAKKKPYILFYYCENLPHNILNQIFSYAKEHGLAVYGAGECDKRYSEITVNLMPFEWVEMFRNAEFVFTGTFHGAVF
;
A
#
# COMPACT_ATOMS: atom_id res chain seq x y z
N MET A 1 -15.57 20.24 -7.82
CA MET A 1 -14.42 19.84 -8.69
C MET A 1 -14.41 18.34 -8.83
N LYS A 2 -13.71 17.83 -9.85
CA LYS A 2 -13.45 16.42 -10.03
C LYS A 2 -11.99 16.12 -9.67
N ILE A 3 -11.78 15.38 -8.59
CA ILE A 3 -10.46 15.11 -8.02
C ILE A 3 -10.12 13.64 -8.25
N GLY A 4 -8.96 13.38 -8.86
CA GLY A 4 -8.45 12.03 -9.10
C GLY A 4 -7.23 11.71 -8.22
N ILE A 5 -7.21 10.56 -7.58
CA ILE A 5 -6.07 10.06 -6.79
C ILE A 5 -5.34 9.00 -7.60
N LEU A 6 -4.06 9.19 -7.89
CA LEU A 6 -3.22 8.28 -8.67
C LEU A 6 -2.20 7.60 -7.77
N THR A 7 -2.40 6.32 -7.48
CA THR A 7 -1.57 5.55 -6.56
C THR A 7 -1.39 4.08 -7.01
N HIS A 8 -1.02 3.19 -6.08
CA HIS A 8 -0.84 1.74 -6.28
C HIS A 8 -2.08 0.89 -5.94
N GLN A 9 -3.30 1.43 -6.07
CA GLN A 9 -4.56 0.76 -5.68
C GLN A 9 -4.76 -0.64 -6.27
N TYR A 10 -4.14 -0.95 -7.41
CA TYR A 10 -4.34 -2.21 -8.15
C TYR A 10 -3.52 -3.40 -7.62
N ILE A 11 -2.51 -3.17 -6.78
CA ILE A 11 -1.69 -4.26 -6.23
C ILE A 11 -2.41 -4.94 -5.06
N ASN A 12 -2.15 -6.24 -4.89
CA ASN A 12 -2.72 -7.03 -3.80
C ASN A 12 -1.81 -6.91 -2.57
N ASN A 13 -1.86 -5.75 -1.92
CA ASN A 13 -1.11 -5.40 -0.72
C ASN A 13 -2.00 -4.58 0.21
N TYR A 14 -2.07 -4.95 1.49
CA TYR A 14 -2.96 -4.32 2.47
C TYR A 14 -2.62 -2.85 2.67
N GLY A 15 -1.34 -2.51 2.85
CA GLY A 15 -0.91 -1.11 3.01
C GLY A 15 -1.27 -0.25 1.80
N ALA A 16 -1.00 -0.75 0.59
CA ALA A 16 -1.33 -0.04 -0.65
C ALA A 16 -2.84 0.18 -0.82
N PHE A 17 -3.67 -0.78 -0.38
CA PHE A 17 -5.12 -0.63 -0.37
C PHE A 17 -5.56 0.42 0.65
N LEU A 18 -5.12 0.26 1.91
CA LEU A 18 -5.59 1.06 3.04
C LEU A 18 -5.17 2.53 2.91
N GLN A 19 -3.94 2.83 2.45
CA GLN A 19 -3.52 4.21 2.21
C GLN A 19 -4.31 4.87 1.07
N ALA A 20 -4.64 4.13 -0.01
CA ALA A 20 -5.42 4.67 -1.11
C ALA A 20 -6.86 4.98 -0.68
N TRP A 21 -7.48 4.08 0.09
CA TRP A 21 -8.79 4.27 0.68
C TRP A 21 -8.79 5.46 1.64
N ALA A 22 -7.85 5.50 2.59
CA ALA A 22 -7.77 6.57 3.60
C ALA A 22 -7.54 7.96 2.98
N LEU A 23 -6.67 8.07 1.96
CA LEU A 23 -6.47 9.35 1.26
C LEU A 23 -7.76 9.81 0.57
N ARG A 24 -8.48 8.89 -0.05
CA ARG A 24 -9.76 9.23 -0.70
C ARG A 24 -10.78 9.70 0.33
N GLU A 25 -10.93 9.00 1.46
CA GLU A 25 -11.88 9.39 2.52
C GLU A 25 -11.53 10.76 3.11
N ALA A 26 -10.25 10.99 3.46
CA ALA A 26 -9.81 12.27 4.00
C ALA A 26 -10.08 13.46 3.03
N ILE A 27 -9.83 13.26 1.73
CA ILE A 27 -10.11 14.31 0.74
C ILE A 27 -11.62 14.52 0.58
N ALA A 28 -12.42 13.45 0.57
CA ALA A 28 -13.87 13.57 0.44
C ALA A 28 -14.51 14.25 1.66
N GLU A 29 -13.97 14.05 2.85
CA GLU A 29 -14.41 14.74 4.05
C GLU A 29 -14.08 16.24 3.98
N LEU A 30 -12.89 16.60 3.51
CA LEU A 30 -12.47 18.00 3.34
C LEU A 30 -13.24 18.73 2.22
N PHE A 31 -13.67 18.01 1.20
CA PHE A 31 -14.35 18.55 0.02
C PHE A 31 -15.67 17.81 -0.27
N PRO A 32 -16.68 17.93 0.63
CA PRO A 32 -17.89 17.11 0.56
C PRO A 32 -18.79 17.37 -0.67
N ASN A 33 -18.58 18.49 -1.36
CA ASN A 33 -19.32 18.83 -2.59
C ASN A 33 -18.56 18.47 -3.88
N ASP A 34 -17.38 17.88 -3.75
CA ASP A 34 -16.52 17.53 -4.88
C ASP A 34 -16.58 16.02 -5.18
N GLU A 35 -16.38 15.67 -6.44
CA GLU A 35 -16.29 14.27 -6.88
C GLU A 35 -14.86 13.77 -6.66
N VAL A 36 -14.65 12.91 -5.67
CA VAL A 36 -13.34 12.33 -5.35
C VAL A 36 -13.29 10.85 -5.74
N GLN A 37 -12.40 10.51 -6.69
CA GLN A 37 -12.23 9.15 -7.20
C GLN A 37 -10.77 8.71 -7.13
N ILE A 38 -10.54 7.42 -6.89
CA ILE A 38 -9.24 6.80 -7.13
C ILE A 38 -9.16 6.47 -8.63
N ILE A 39 -8.14 6.96 -9.32
CA ILE A 39 -7.91 6.68 -10.75
C ILE A 39 -7.56 5.19 -10.90
N ASP A 40 -8.41 4.43 -11.58
CA ASP A 40 -8.19 3.00 -11.83
C ASP A 40 -7.13 2.79 -12.93
N TYR A 41 -5.93 3.35 -12.68
CA TYR A 41 -4.76 3.11 -13.52
C TYR A 41 -4.11 1.79 -13.16
N VAL A 42 -3.86 0.94 -14.16
CA VAL A 42 -3.22 -0.36 -13.99
C VAL A 42 -1.94 -0.43 -14.85
N ASN A 43 -0.78 -0.56 -14.18
CA ASN A 43 0.45 -0.99 -14.84
C ASN A 43 0.38 -2.51 -15.02
N LEU A 44 0.08 -2.97 -16.24
CA LEU A 44 -0.15 -4.38 -16.54
C LEU A 44 1.03 -5.28 -16.17
N LYS A 45 2.28 -4.82 -16.41
CA LYS A 45 3.48 -5.58 -16.04
C LYS A 45 3.52 -5.82 -14.53
N HIS A 46 3.36 -4.77 -13.76
CA HIS A 46 3.37 -4.85 -12.29
C HIS A 46 2.20 -5.68 -11.76
N PHE A 47 1.00 -5.49 -12.32
CA PHE A 47 -0.18 -6.26 -11.95
C PHE A 47 0.03 -7.77 -12.13
N ILE A 48 0.55 -8.19 -13.29
CA ILE A 48 0.81 -9.61 -13.59
C ILE A 48 1.86 -10.19 -12.63
N ILE A 49 2.94 -9.45 -12.36
CA ILE A 49 4.00 -9.89 -11.44
C ILE A 49 3.45 -10.01 -10.02
N ASN A 50 2.70 -9.02 -9.55
CA ASN A 50 2.10 -9.01 -8.22
C ASN A 50 1.08 -10.15 -8.06
N ALA A 51 0.14 -10.28 -9.00
CA ALA A 51 -0.85 -11.35 -8.97
C ALA A 51 -0.20 -12.73 -9.07
N GLY A 52 0.80 -12.90 -9.96
CA GLY A 52 1.50 -14.16 -10.16
C GLY A 52 2.27 -14.64 -8.93
N GLY A 53 2.75 -13.73 -8.11
CA GLY A 53 3.44 -14.05 -6.84
C GLY A 53 2.57 -14.87 -5.88
N TRP A 54 1.26 -14.63 -5.86
CA TRP A 54 0.32 -15.33 -4.98
C TRP A 54 0.07 -16.80 -5.39
N PHE A 55 0.34 -17.16 -6.63
CA PHE A 55 0.19 -18.56 -7.11
C PHE A 55 1.42 -19.42 -6.83
N ARG A 56 2.55 -18.84 -6.35
CA ARG A 56 3.73 -19.62 -5.99
C ARG A 56 3.48 -20.44 -4.73
N PHE A 57 3.91 -21.73 -4.76
CA PHE A 57 3.89 -22.60 -3.59
C PHE A 57 5.26 -22.62 -2.91
N TYR A 58 5.32 -22.26 -1.64
CA TYR A 58 6.55 -22.25 -0.84
C TYR A 58 6.55 -23.43 0.14
N LYS A 59 6.93 -24.61 -0.34
CA LYS A 59 6.91 -25.89 0.38
C LYS A 59 7.50 -25.83 1.80
N ASN A 60 8.48 -24.99 2.04
CA ASN A 60 9.13 -24.89 3.35
C ASN A 60 8.32 -24.06 4.39
N ARG A 61 7.43 -23.19 3.94
CA ARG A 61 6.69 -22.24 4.79
C ARG A 61 5.21 -22.55 4.90
N GLU A 62 4.61 -23.09 3.86
CA GLU A 62 3.16 -23.27 3.75
C GLU A 62 2.76 -24.72 3.50
N SER A 63 1.61 -25.11 4.05
CA SER A 63 0.94 -26.35 3.70
C SER A 63 0.16 -26.18 2.39
N PHE A 64 -0.29 -27.30 1.80
CA PHE A 64 -1.18 -27.24 0.63
C PHE A 64 -2.48 -26.49 0.94
N LYS A 65 -3.00 -26.60 2.17
CA LYS A 65 -4.21 -25.90 2.60
C LYS A 65 -3.99 -24.38 2.69
N ASP A 66 -2.83 -23.93 3.23
CA ASP A 66 -2.45 -22.52 3.25
C ASP A 66 -2.37 -21.96 1.82
N TRP A 67 -1.73 -22.71 0.91
CA TRP A 67 -1.61 -22.31 -0.49
C TRP A 67 -2.96 -22.18 -1.17
N MET A 68 -3.90 -23.12 -0.92
CA MET A 68 -5.26 -23.04 -1.47
C MET A 68 -6.03 -21.80 -0.98
N GLU A 69 -5.80 -21.32 0.23
CA GLU A 69 -6.36 -20.06 0.71
C GLU A 69 -5.61 -18.86 0.11
N LYS A 70 -4.28 -18.93 0.03
CA LYS A 70 -3.45 -17.85 -0.52
C LYS A 70 -3.79 -17.50 -1.97
N ILE A 71 -4.03 -18.50 -2.82
CA ILE A 71 -4.36 -18.26 -4.25
C ILE A 71 -5.71 -17.56 -4.46
N LYS A 72 -6.55 -17.48 -3.43
CA LYS A 72 -7.82 -16.73 -3.47
C LYS A 72 -7.61 -15.22 -3.26
N LEU A 73 -6.47 -14.81 -2.68
CA LEU A 73 -6.22 -13.45 -2.26
C LEU A 73 -6.36 -12.40 -3.38
N PRO A 74 -5.92 -12.63 -4.63
CA PRO A 74 -6.17 -11.70 -5.73
C PRO A 74 -7.66 -11.42 -5.99
N ARG A 75 -8.52 -12.44 -5.81
CA ARG A 75 -9.99 -12.28 -5.92
C ARG A 75 -10.56 -11.52 -4.74
N THR A 76 -10.05 -11.77 -3.54
CA THR A 76 -10.43 -11.05 -2.31
C THR A 76 -10.12 -9.57 -2.43
N PHE A 77 -8.91 -9.20 -2.90
CA PHE A 77 -8.57 -7.81 -3.18
C PHE A 77 -9.40 -7.18 -4.31
N ALA A 78 -9.72 -7.93 -5.37
CA ALA A 78 -10.61 -7.45 -6.42
C ALA A 78 -12.01 -7.14 -5.88
N LYS A 79 -12.55 -8.04 -5.03
CA LYS A 79 -13.82 -7.83 -4.33
C LYS A 79 -13.76 -6.60 -3.44
N ALA A 80 -12.71 -6.47 -2.61
CA ALA A 80 -12.54 -5.33 -1.72
C ALA A 80 -12.48 -4.00 -2.49
N ARG A 81 -11.70 -3.92 -3.58
CA ARG A 81 -11.66 -2.71 -4.42
C ARG A 81 -13.03 -2.34 -4.97
N ASN A 82 -13.80 -3.31 -5.44
CA ASN A 82 -15.14 -3.05 -5.99
C ASN A 82 -16.16 -2.64 -4.93
N GLN A 83 -16.00 -3.06 -3.69
CA GLN A 83 -16.93 -2.77 -2.61
C GLN A 83 -16.59 -1.49 -1.86
N GLU A 84 -15.29 -1.22 -1.65
CA GLU A 84 -14.82 -0.21 -0.70
C GLU A 84 -14.18 1.01 -1.39
N MET A 85 -13.89 0.94 -2.70
CA MET A 85 -13.24 2.05 -3.41
C MET A 85 -14.16 2.67 -4.46
N ILE A 86 -14.19 3.99 -4.50
CA ILE A 86 -14.80 4.74 -5.61
C ILE A 86 -13.74 4.92 -6.69
N LEU A 87 -13.80 4.05 -7.70
CA LEU A 87 -12.85 4.00 -8.79
C LEU A 87 -13.36 4.75 -10.03
N SER A 88 -12.45 5.39 -10.74
CA SER A 88 -12.73 5.91 -12.08
C SER A 88 -12.90 4.78 -13.10
N LYS A 89 -13.21 5.13 -14.36
CA LYS A 89 -13.04 4.21 -15.49
C LYS A 89 -11.57 3.74 -15.56
N ARG A 90 -11.37 2.44 -15.86
CA ARG A 90 -10.03 1.83 -15.97
C ARG A 90 -9.18 2.46 -17.05
N CYS A 91 -7.92 2.72 -16.70
CA CYS A 91 -6.91 3.35 -17.53
C CYS A 91 -5.60 2.55 -17.52
N PHE A 92 -4.90 2.56 -18.66
CA PHE A 92 -3.61 1.89 -18.83
C PHE A 92 -2.49 2.84 -19.26
N ASN A 93 -2.80 4.10 -19.53
CA ASN A 93 -1.85 5.11 -19.96
C ASN A 93 -2.34 6.53 -19.64
N ALA A 94 -1.43 7.51 -19.77
CA ALA A 94 -1.72 8.92 -19.49
C ALA A 94 -2.83 9.50 -20.39
N LYS A 95 -2.91 9.10 -21.67
CA LYS A 95 -3.95 9.59 -22.60
C LYS A 95 -5.36 9.22 -22.09
N GLN A 96 -5.53 8.01 -21.57
CA GLN A 96 -6.81 7.57 -21.01
C GLN A 96 -7.15 8.30 -19.70
N ILE A 97 -6.13 8.59 -18.85
CA ILE A 97 -6.33 9.40 -17.64
C ILE A 97 -6.74 10.82 -18.01
N ASN A 98 -6.05 11.43 -18.97
CA ASN A 98 -6.38 12.79 -19.45
C ASN A 98 -7.82 12.90 -19.99
N ALA A 99 -8.32 11.84 -20.62
CA ALA A 99 -9.69 11.78 -21.13
C ALA A 99 -10.76 11.71 -20.04
N LEU A 100 -10.39 11.48 -18.76
CA LEU A 100 -11.30 11.55 -17.63
C LEU A 100 -11.57 12.97 -17.15
N ASP A 101 -10.81 13.93 -17.60
CA ASP A 101 -10.96 15.39 -17.39
C ASP A 101 -11.06 15.77 -15.91
N PHE A 102 -10.04 15.39 -15.14
CA PHE A 102 -9.94 15.78 -13.73
C PHE A 102 -9.47 17.24 -13.59
N ASP A 103 -10.12 18.00 -12.73
CA ASP A 103 -9.73 19.36 -12.34
C ASP A 103 -8.43 19.35 -11.52
N CYS A 104 -8.23 18.31 -10.72
CA CYS A 104 -7.06 18.09 -9.89
C CYS A 104 -6.67 16.61 -9.89
N ILE A 105 -5.38 16.30 -10.00
CA ILE A 105 -4.83 14.96 -9.79
C ILE A 105 -3.85 15.01 -8.62
N ILE A 106 -4.10 14.16 -7.62
CA ILE A 106 -3.24 13.96 -6.47
C ILE A 106 -2.47 12.65 -6.66
N VAL A 107 -1.15 12.72 -6.74
CA VAL A 107 -0.28 11.55 -6.85
C VAL A 107 0.23 11.15 -5.47
N GLY A 108 0.04 9.90 -5.12
CA GLY A 108 0.43 9.35 -3.81
C GLY A 108 -0.79 8.77 -3.08
N SER A 109 -0.60 8.28 -1.89
CA SER A 109 0.66 8.09 -1.18
C SER A 109 1.43 6.85 -1.72
N ASP A 110 2.17 6.17 -0.83
CA ASP A 110 2.92 4.94 -1.06
C ASP A 110 4.20 5.12 -1.92
N GLU A 111 4.92 4.04 -2.21
CA GLU A 111 6.16 4.04 -2.99
C GLU A 111 5.92 4.30 -4.50
N VAL A 112 5.06 5.26 -4.82
CA VAL A 112 4.72 5.61 -6.22
C VAL A 112 5.86 6.31 -6.96
N TRP A 113 6.82 6.87 -6.23
CA TRP A 113 8.00 7.57 -6.77
C TRP A 113 9.30 6.76 -6.70
N ASN A 114 9.21 5.44 -6.45
CA ASN A 114 10.37 4.56 -6.52
C ASN A 114 10.77 4.33 -7.99
N TYR A 115 11.59 5.24 -8.53
CA TYR A 115 12.03 5.18 -9.95
C TYR A 115 13.01 4.04 -10.25
N LYS A 116 13.60 3.41 -9.23
CA LYS A 116 14.44 2.20 -9.39
C LYS A 116 13.64 0.90 -9.34
N ASP A 117 12.36 0.94 -8.99
CA ASP A 117 11.50 -0.24 -9.06
C ASP A 117 11.21 -0.61 -10.53
N THR A 118 11.89 -1.62 -11.03
CA THR A 118 11.74 -2.12 -12.41
C THR A 118 10.38 -2.74 -12.71
N LYS A 119 9.57 -3.00 -11.69
CA LYS A 119 8.25 -3.65 -11.81
C LYS A 119 7.13 -2.62 -11.83
N GLY A 120 7.08 -1.74 -10.82
CA GLY A 120 5.98 -0.83 -10.56
C GLY A 120 6.19 0.62 -10.98
N ASN A 121 7.41 0.99 -11.38
CA ASN A 121 7.69 2.33 -11.85
C ASN A 121 6.87 2.68 -13.10
N ALA A 122 6.32 3.89 -13.10
CA ALA A 122 5.58 4.46 -14.23
C ALA A 122 5.78 5.96 -14.30
N ALA A 123 6.30 6.46 -15.43
CA ALA A 123 6.62 7.87 -15.62
C ALA A 123 5.41 8.81 -15.37
N LEU A 124 4.19 8.35 -15.64
CA LEU A 124 2.98 9.13 -15.37
C LEU A 124 2.73 9.43 -13.90
N LYS A 125 3.26 8.62 -12.97
CA LYS A 125 3.20 8.91 -11.53
C LYS A 125 4.10 10.07 -11.11
N PHE A 126 5.06 10.44 -11.97
CA PHE A 126 5.84 11.65 -11.86
C PHE A 126 5.20 12.80 -12.67
N GLY A 127 3.95 12.68 -13.13
CA GLY A 127 3.26 13.68 -13.92
C GLY A 127 3.60 13.66 -15.42
N GLU A 128 4.42 12.72 -15.91
CA GLU A 128 4.78 12.64 -17.32
C GLU A 128 3.59 12.22 -18.19
N GLY A 129 3.30 13.01 -19.22
CA GLY A 129 2.16 12.79 -20.11
C GLY A 129 0.79 13.20 -19.55
N LEU A 130 0.70 13.61 -18.28
CA LEU A 130 -0.54 14.15 -17.71
C LEU A 130 -0.70 15.62 -18.12
N THR A 131 -1.94 15.99 -18.50
CA THR A 131 -2.30 17.36 -18.96
C THR A 131 -3.10 18.14 -17.91
N CYS A 132 -3.47 17.50 -16.79
CA CYS A 132 -4.14 18.18 -15.69
C CYS A 132 -3.29 19.34 -15.18
N LYS A 133 -3.89 20.53 -15.06
CA LYS A 133 -3.18 21.75 -14.64
C LYS A 133 -2.88 21.79 -13.13
N ASN A 134 -3.64 21.04 -12.33
CA ASN A 134 -3.48 20.98 -10.88
C ASN A 134 -2.96 19.61 -10.48
N LEU A 135 -1.64 19.41 -10.65
CA LEU A 135 -0.94 18.24 -10.13
C LEU A 135 -0.44 18.52 -8.71
N ILE A 136 -0.80 17.68 -7.77
CA ILE A 136 -0.36 17.73 -6.37
C ILE A 136 0.24 16.37 -6.02
N ALA A 137 1.30 16.35 -5.21
CA ALA A 137 1.85 15.12 -4.66
C ALA A 137 1.63 15.08 -3.14
N TYR A 138 0.88 14.09 -2.66
CA TYR A 138 0.64 13.89 -1.25
C TYR A 138 1.36 12.64 -0.75
N ALA A 139 2.35 12.84 0.12
CA ALA A 139 3.11 11.77 0.78
C ALA A 139 3.61 10.63 -0.16
N PRO A 140 4.01 10.90 -1.43
CA PRO A 140 4.65 9.88 -2.23
C PRO A 140 5.96 9.45 -1.55
N SER A 141 6.41 8.23 -1.85
CA SER A 141 7.67 7.72 -1.34
C SER A 141 8.55 7.19 -2.47
N VAL A 142 9.84 7.41 -2.36
CA VAL A 142 10.85 6.77 -3.20
C VAL A 142 11.29 5.42 -2.65
N GLY A 143 10.69 4.98 -1.53
CA GLY A 143 11.06 3.77 -0.83
C GLY A 143 12.49 3.84 -0.29
N LYS A 144 13.29 2.84 -0.63
CA LYS A 144 14.72 2.78 -0.26
C LYS A 144 15.65 3.41 -1.31
N THR A 145 15.10 4.09 -2.32
CA THR A 145 15.89 4.69 -3.39
C THR A 145 16.51 5.99 -2.90
N ALA A 146 17.83 6.01 -2.76
CA ALA A 146 18.57 7.24 -2.46
C ALA A 146 18.54 8.20 -3.66
N ALA A 147 18.48 9.50 -3.40
CA ALA A 147 18.67 10.53 -4.40
C ALA A 147 20.17 10.59 -4.75
N ASP A 148 20.53 9.96 -5.85
CA ASP A 148 21.90 9.93 -6.38
C ASP A 148 22.01 10.73 -7.70
N GLU A 149 23.23 10.78 -8.25
CA GLU A 149 23.50 11.50 -9.50
C GLU A 149 22.79 10.92 -10.72
N CYS A 150 22.22 9.73 -10.61
CA CYS A 150 21.58 9.00 -11.71
C CYS A 150 20.05 9.13 -11.72
N VAL A 151 19.47 10.21 -11.19
CA VAL A 151 18.02 10.45 -11.26
C VAL A 151 17.59 10.59 -12.72
N PRO A 152 16.64 9.77 -13.22
CA PRO A 152 16.22 9.83 -14.61
C PRO A 152 15.60 11.18 -14.98
N GLU A 153 15.87 11.65 -16.20
CA GLU A 153 15.39 12.96 -16.70
C GLU A 153 13.87 13.12 -16.61
N TYR A 154 13.10 12.06 -16.85
CA TYR A 154 11.63 12.13 -16.72
C TYR A 154 11.16 12.35 -15.28
N VAL A 155 11.94 11.91 -14.28
CA VAL A 155 11.66 12.15 -12.85
C VAL A 155 11.88 13.64 -12.54
N ILE A 156 13.04 14.18 -12.97
CA ILE A 156 13.40 15.58 -12.75
C ILE A 156 12.36 16.50 -13.41
N ARG A 157 12.07 16.26 -14.69
CA ARG A 157 11.11 17.04 -15.46
C ARG A 157 9.69 16.89 -14.88
N GLY A 158 9.35 15.68 -14.44
CA GLY A 158 8.03 15.37 -13.89
C GLY A 158 7.78 16.04 -12.56
N ILE A 159 8.68 15.93 -11.59
CA ILE A 159 8.54 16.54 -10.25
C ILE A 159 8.34 18.06 -10.34
N LYS A 160 9.01 18.73 -11.28
CA LYS A 160 8.87 20.19 -11.52
C LYS A 160 7.47 20.61 -12.00
N LYS A 161 6.62 19.69 -12.44
CA LYS A 161 5.23 19.99 -12.87
C LYS A 161 4.25 20.10 -11.71
N PHE A 162 4.59 19.55 -10.54
CA PHE A 162 3.69 19.57 -9.40
C PHE A 162 3.59 20.97 -8.78
N LYS A 163 2.38 21.45 -8.56
CA LYS A 163 2.13 22.74 -7.90
C LYS A 163 2.46 22.74 -6.42
N LYS A 164 2.21 21.61 -5.77
CA LYS A 164 2.50 21.36 -4.35
C LYS A 164 3.00 19.94 -4.20
N ILE A 165 3.99 19.77 -3.34
CA ILE A 165 4.57 18.48 -3.01
C ILE A 165 4.69 18.41 -1.49
N SER A 166 4.20 17.33 -0.91
CA SER A 166 4.52 16.91 0.45
C SER A 166 5.25 15.58 0.44
N ALA A 167 6.01 15.28 1.49
CA ALA A 167 6.76 14.04 1.64
C ALA A 167 6.54 13.42 3.02
N ARG A 168 6.57 12.09 3.09
CA ARG A 168 6.43 11.36 4.37
C ARG A 168 7.76 10.78 4.87
N ASP A 169 8.81 10.82 4.07
CA ASP A 169 10.12 10.24 4.38
C ASP A 169 11.29 11.11 3.90
N ASP A 170 12.45 10.90 4.54
CA ASP A 170 13.65 11.70 4.33
C ASP A 170 14.23 11.58 2.92
N LEU A 171 14.19 10.38 2.33
CA LEU A 171 14.74 10.14 1.00
C LEU A 171 13.93 10.87 -0.08
N THR A 172 12.61 10.89 0.08
CA THR A 172 11.72 11.63 -0.83
C THR A 172 11.90 13.14 -0.67
N GLU A 173 12.01 13.62 0.56
CA GLU A 173 12.32 15.03 0.84
C GLU A 173 13.64 15.43 0.17
N GLN A 174 14.71 14.63 0.37
CA GLN A 174 16.00 14.89 -0.25
C GLN A 174 15.93 14.94 -1.79
N LEU A 175 15.20 13.99 -2.42
CA LEU A 175 15.01 13.99 -3.86
C LEU A 175 14.32 15.27 -4.34
N VAL A 176 13.24 15.69 -3.68
CA VAL A 176 12.50 16.90 -4.02
C VAL A 176 13.36 18.15 -3.85
N CYS A 177 14.09 18.26 -2.72
CA CYS A 177 15.03 19.36 -2.47
C CYS A 177 16.08 19.46 -3.58
N ASN A 178 16.69 18.33 -3.96
CA ASN A 178 17.73 18.30 -4.99
C ASN A 178 17.20 18.74 -6.36
N ILE A 179 15.92 18.45 -6.68
CA ILE A 179 15.32 18.77 -7.99
C ILE A 179 14.74 20.18 -8.04
N THR A 180 14.10 20.62 -6.96
CA THR A 180 13.32 21.87 -6.94
C THR A 180 14.03 23.04 -6.25
N GLY A 181 15.05 22.74 -5.44
CA GLY A 181 15.71 23.70 -4.55
C GLY A 181 14.87 24.11 -3.32
N THR A 182 13.72 23.46 -3.10
CA THR A 182 12.80 23.79 -2.00
C THR A 182 12.39 22.51 -1.27
N ALA A 183 12.40 22.57 0.06
CA ALA A 183 11.94 21.44 0.88
C ALA A 183 10.41 21.29 0.74
N PRO A 184 9.91 20.05 0.51
CA PRO A 184 8.49 19.77 0.55
C PRO A 184 7.96 19.85 1.99
N GLU A 185 6.66 20.04 2.15
CA GLU A 185 6.02 19.93 3.45
C GLU A 185 6.07 18.49 3.97
N ARG A 186 6.47 18.30 5.23
CA ARG A 186 6.47 16.99 5.87
C ARG A 186 5.07 16.65 6.37
N VAL A 187 4.54 15.50 5.94
CA VAL A 187 3.20 15.03 6.29
C VAL A 187 3.22 13.56 6.71
N LEU A 188 2.14 13.13 7.38
CA LEU A 188 1.94 11.73 7.72
C LEU A 188 1.41 10.93 6.50
N ASP A 189 1.57 9.61 6.57
CA ASP A 189 0.88 8.72 5.65
C ASP A 189 -0.65 8.86 5.78
N PRO A 190 -1.42 8.75 4.70
CA PRO A 190 -2.88 8.87 4.77
C PRO A 190 -3.56 7.93 5.74
N THR A 191 -2.97 6.80 6.07
CA THR A 191 -3.52 5.85 7.05
C THR A 191 -3.71 6.44 8.45
N PHE A 192 -3.05 7.57 8.74
CA PHE A 192 -3.27 8.34 9.96
C PHE A 192 -4.42 9.37 9.86
N LEU A 193 -5.00 9.57 8.67
CA LEU A 193 -5.99 10.62 8.42
C LEU A 193 -7.43 10.10 8.46
N ALA A 194 -7.66 8.81 8.51
CA ALA A 194 -8.99 8.22 8.47
C ALA A 194 -9.17 7.13 9.52
N GLU A 195 -10.37 7.04 10.05
CA GLU A 195 -10.78 5.90 10.88
C GLU A 195 -11.25 4.75 9.98
N PHE A 196 -10.61 3.59 10.15
CA PHE A 196 -10.98 2.40 9.38
C PHE A 196 -12.24 1.76 9.94
N PRO A 197 -13.19 1.36 9.05
CA PRO A 197 -14.39 0.63 9.45
C PRO A 197 -14.07 -0.61 10.27
N ARG A 198 -14.94 -0.92 11.23
CA ARG A 198 -14.88 -2.19 11.93
C ARG A 198 -15.32 -3.31 11.01
N ALA A 199 -14.60 -4.41 11.04
CA ALA A 199 -14.95 -5.62 10.30
C ALA A 199 -15.29 -6.76 11.26
N GLU A 200 -16.25 -7.58 10.88
CA GLU A 200 -16.54 -8.81 11.63
C GLU A 200 -15.43 -9.81 11.37
N LEU A 201 -14.58 -10.01 12.35
CA LEU A 201 -13.60 -11.09 12.37
C LEU A 201 -14.08 -12.16 13.34
N ALA A 202 -14.01 -13.42 12.93
CA ALA A 202 -14.34 -14.53 13.85
C ALA A 202 -13.52 -14.38 15.13
N ALA A 203 -14.21 -14.30 16.27
CA ALA A 203 -13.59 -14.07 17.56
C ALA A 203 -12.50 -15.12 17.84
N LYS A 204 -11.29 -14.68 18.11
CA LYS A 204 -10.20 -15.57 18.45
C LYS A 204 -10.39 -16.08 19.88
N LYS A 205 -10.28 -17.40 20.06
CA LYS A 205 -10.51 -18.06 21.35
C LYS A 205 -9.45 -17.73 22.41
N LYS A 206 -8.29 -17.24 21.98
CA LYS A 206 -7.13 -16.94 22.84
C LYS A 206 -6.54 -15.60 22.44
N PRO A 207 -5.91 -14.88 23.39
CA PRO A 207 -5.04 -13.76 23.04
C PRO A 207 -3.91 -14.27 22.14
N TYR A 208 -3.34 -13.40 21.32
CA TYR A 208 -2.42 -13.83 20.27
C TYR A 208 -1.31 -12.85 19.95
N ILE A 209 -0.25 -13.42 19.39
CA ILE A 209 0.85 -12.72 18.74
C ILE A 209 0.56 -12.68 17.22
N LEU A 210 0.75 -11.51 16.61
CA LEU A 210 0.55 -11.30 15.20
C LEU A 210 1.89 -11.05 14.49
N PHE A 211 2.13 -11.77 13.40
CA PHE A 211 3.25 -11.54 12.50
C PHE A 211 2.79 -10.91 11.18
N TYR A 212 3.59 -9.98 10.67
CA TYR A 212 3.40 -9.43 9.34
C TYR A 212 4.75 -9.08 8.68
N TYR A 213 5.14 -9.85 7.64
CA TYR A 213 6.41 -9.71 6.90
C TYR A 213 7.65 -9.64 7.79
N CYS A 214 7.84 -10.64 8.63
CA CYS A 214 8.99 -10.78 9.52
C CYS A 214 10.08 -11.71 8.96
N GLU A 215 10.24 -11.80 7.65
CA GLU A 215 11.17 -12.73 6.98
C GLU A 215 12.64 -12.55 7.39
N ASN A 216 13.02 -11.37 7.84
CA ASN A 216 14.38 -11.03 8.26
C ASN A 216 14.64 -11.22 9.77
N LEU A 217 13.66 -11.71 10.53
CA LEU A 217 13.89 -12.03 11.93
C LEU A 217 14.86 -13.21 12.05
N PRO A 218 15.92 -13.08 12.87
CA PRO A 218 16.83 -14.18 13.14
C PRO A 218 16.07 -15.41 13.68
N HIS A 219 16.43 -16.60 13.25
CA HIS A 219 15.77 -17.84 13.63
C HIS A 219 15.72 -18.08 15.15
N ASN A 220 16.77 -17.68 15.87
CA ASN A 220 16.81 -17.77 17.32
C ASN A 220 15.76 -16.87 17.99
N ILE A 221 15.60 -15.63 17.50
CA ILE A 221 14.56 -14.71 18.02
C ILE A 221 13.16 -15.26 17.70
N LEU A 222 12.96 -15.71 16.47
CA LEU A 222 11.68 -16.30 16.07
C LEU A 222 11.32 -17.50 16.96
N ASN A 223 12.27 -18.39 17.24
CA ASN A 223 12.05 -19.53 18.14
C ASN A 223 11.73 -19.11 19.57
N GLN A 224 12.37 -18.05 20.09
CA GLN A 224 12.06 -17.50 21.41
C GLN A 224 10.62 -16.97 21.46
N ILE A 225 10.14 -16.29 20.42
CA ILE A 225 8.76 -15.79 20.37
C ILE A 225 7.75 -16.95 20.37
N PHE A 226 7.99 -18.02 19.60
CA PHE A 226 7.11 -19.20 19.61
C PHE A 226 7.15 -19.92 20.95
N SER A 227 8.30 -20.01 21.61
CA SER A 227 8.40 -20.59 22.98
C SER A 227 7.63 -19.77 23.98
N TYR A 228 7.79 -18.45 23.96
CA TYR A 228 7.05 -17.52 24.81
C TYR A 228 5.54 -17.66 24.61
N ALA A 229 5.08 -17.70 23.35
CA ALA A 229 3.67 -17.88 23.03
C ALA A 229 3.10 -19.18 23.65
N LYS A 230 3.85 -20.29 23.52
CA LYS A 230 3.48 -21.58 24.09
C LYS A 230 3.41 -21.54 25.63
N GLU A 231 4.40 -20.95 26.28
CA GLU A 231 4.49 -20.84 27.75
C GLU A 231 3.36 -19.98 28.32
N HIS A 232 2.93 -18.95 27.61
CA HIS A 232 1.88 -18.01 28.05
C HIS A 232 0.49 -18.32 27.47
N GLY A 233 0.34 -19.44 26.76
CA GLY A 233 -0.94 -19.86 26.20
C GLY A 233 -1.48 -18.96 25.08
N LEU A 234 -0.59 -18.18 24.42
CA LEU A 234 -0.93 -17.32 23.29
C LEU A 234 -1.03 -18.12 22.00
N ALA A 235 -1.97 -17.77 21.14
CA ALA A 235 -1.96 -18.22 19.76
C ALA A 235 -0.96 -17.40 18.93
N VAL A 236 -0.57 -17.89 17.75
CA VAL A 236 0.28 -17.14 16.82
C VAL A 236 -0.38 -17.14 15.45
N TYR A 237 -0.54 -15.96 14.86
CA TYR A 237 -1.16 -15.78 13.54
C TYR A 237 -0.27 -14.95 12.63
N GLY A 238 -0.47 -15.10 11.31
CA GLY A 238 0.07 -14.21 10.30
C GLY A 238 -1.01 -13.28 9.73
N ALA A 239 -0.77 -12.00 9.64
CA ALA A 239 -1.69 -11.05 9.06
C ALA A 239 -1.60 -11.07 7.53
N GLY A 240 -2.36 -11.95 6.88
CA GLY A 240 -2.32 -12.11 5.43
C GLY A 240 -1.10 -12.88 4.92
N GLU A 241 -0.44 -13.64 5.77
CA GLU A 241 0.71 -14.49 5.42
C GLU A 241 0.57 -15.90 6.00
N CYS A 242 1.40 -16.82 5.52
CA CYS A 242 1.38 -18.23 5.92
C CYS A 242 2.69 -18.63 6.58
N ASP A 243 2.57 -19.42 7.67
CA ASP A 243 3.65 -20.26 8.21
C ASP A 243 3.00 -21.49 8.82
N LYS A 244 3.62 -22.68 8.65
CA LYS A 244 3.13 -23.95 9.20
C LYS A 244 3.01 -23.98 10.72
N ARG A 245 3.69 -23.07 11.39
CA ARG A 245 3.70 -22.91 12.85
C ARG A 245 2.55 -22.05 13.36
N TYR A 246 1.83 -21.35 12.48
CA TYR A 246 0.70 -20.51 12.88
C TYR A 246 -0.48 -21.36 13.34
N SER A 247 -1.23 -20.85 14.30
CA SER A 247 -2.34 -21.55 14.94
C SER A 247 -3.52 -21.80 14.03
N GLU A 248 -3.75 -20.90 13.06
CA GLU A 248 -4.81 -20.99 12.05
C GLU A 248 -4.36 -20.33 10.76
N ILE A 249 -5.09 -20.60 9.68
CA ILE A 249 -4.86 -19.98 8.36
C ILE A 249 -5.56 -18.63 8.33
N THR A 250 -4.78 -17.56 8.26
CA THR A 250 -5.23 -16.16 8.20
C THR A 250 -4.64 -15.40 7.00
N VAL A 251 -4.32 -16.12 5.93
CA VAL A 251 -3.70 -15.53 4.73
C VAL A 251 -4.70 -14.78 3.87
N ASN A 252 -5.95 -15.23 3.81
CA ASN A 252 -6.97 -14.67 2.92
C ASN A 252 -7.95 -13.80 3.71
N LEU A 253 -7.57 -12.57 3.99
CA LEU A 253 -8.35 -11.59 4.72
C LEU A 253 -8.82 -10.48 3.79
N MET A 254 -10.02 -9.92 4.05
CA MET A 254 -10.41 -8.62 3.51
C MET A 254 -9.55 -7.52 4.17
N PRO A 255 -9.29 -6.37 3.51
CA PRO A 255 -8.42 -5.34 4.07
C PRO A 255 -8.83 -4.82 5.45
N PHE A 256 -10.12 -4.68 5.73
CA PHE A 256 -10.56 -4.24 7.07
C PHE A 256 -10.53 -5.36 8.10
N GLU A 257 -10.72 -6.63 7.70
CA GLU A 257 -10.45 -7.78 8.57
C GLU A 257 -8.96 -7.85 8.97
N TRP A 258 -8.07 -7.51 8.03
CA TRP A 258 -6.64 -7.41 8.29
C TRP A 258 -6.34 -6.35 9.35
N VAL A 259 -6.97 -5.16 9.30
CA VAL A 259 -6.86 -4.13 10.34
C VAL A 259 -7.36 -4.65 11.70
N GLU A 260 -8.47 -5.40 11.73
CA GLU A 260 -8.97 -5.98 12.99
C GLU A 260 -7.99 -6.99 13.61
N MET A 261 -7.18 -7.68 12.81
CA MET A 261 -6.14 -8.57 13.35
C MET A 261 -5.11 -7.79 14.18
N PHE A 262 -4.75 -6.56 13.77
CA PHE A 262 -3.82 -5.70 14.53
C PHE A 262 -4.47 -5.14 15.80
N ARG A 263 -5.71 -4.68 15.71
CA ARG A 263 -6.44 -4.07 16.84
C ARG A 263 -6.61 -5.03 18.04
N ASN A 264 -6.66 -6.32 17.78
CA ASN A 264 -6.96 -7.35 18.79
C ASN A 264 -5.75 -8.19 19.17
N ALA A 265 -4.55 -7.87 18.67
CA ALA A 265 -3.31 -8.57 18.99
C ALA A 265 -2.74 -8.10 20.34
N GLU A 266 -2.23 -9.04 21.16
CA GLU A 266 -1.44 -8.70 22.36
C GLU A 266 -0.06 -8.16 21.99
N PHE A 267 0.56 -8.75 20.95
CA PHE A 267 1.85 -8.33 20.43
C PHE A 267 1.85 -8.40 18.92
N VAL A 268 2.51 -7.44 18.29
CA VAL A 268 2.72 -7.39 16.84
C VAL A 268 4.20 -7.39 16.51
N PHE A 269 4.61 -8.27 15.61
CA PHE A 269 5.94 -8.27 15.02
C PHE A 269 5.82 -7.99 13.51
N THR A 270 6.47 -6.94 13.05
CA THR A 270 6.42 -6.54 11.63
C THR A 270 7.74 -5.98 11.15
N GLY A 271 8.06 -6.25 9.88
CA GLY A 271 9.19 -5.66 9.17
C GLY A 271 8.77 -4.59 8.14
N THR A 272 7.50 -4.14 8.16
CA THR A 272 6.97 -3.21 7.17
C THR A 272 6.50 -1.90 7.80
N PHE A 273 6.51 -0.84 6.98
CA PHE A 273 5.98 0.46 7.39
C PHE A 273 4.51 0.36 7.83
N HIS A 274 3.63 -0.12 6.97
CA HIS A 274 2.19 -0.18 7.30
C HIS A 274 1.88 -1.13 8.46
N GLY A 275 2.64 -2.22 8.62
CA GLY A 275 2.48 -3.08 9.81
C GLY A 275 2.85 -2.37 11.11
N ALA A 276 3.75 -1.38 11.07
CA ALA A 276 4.13 -0.58 12.24
C ALA A 276 3.15 0.57 12.51
N VAL A 277 2.32 0.94 11.53
CA VAL A 277 1.30 2.00 11.67
C VAL A 277 0.06 1.50 12.38
N PHE A 278 -0.34 0.25 12.14
CA PHE A 278 -1.51 -0.39 12.72
C PHE A 278 -1.21 -1.11 14.03
#